data_bc5ae857c7204fefcd0748368e4f86a5
#
_entry.id   bc5ae857c7204fefcd0748368e4f86a5
#
_cell.length_a   1.000
_cell.length_b   1.000
_cell.length_c   1.000
_cell.angle_alpha   90.00
_cell.angle_beta   90.00
_cell.angle_gamma   90.00
#
_symmetry.space_group_name_H-M   'P 1'
#
loop_
_entity.id
_entity.type
_entity.pdbx_description
1 polymer ?
#
loop_
_entity_poly.entity_id
_entity_poly.type
_entity_poly.pdbx_seq_one_letter_code
_entity_poly.pdbx_strand_id
1 'polypeptide(L)'
;PYKEFPGLYYKEMCEAGALGFIQSSTVPIRALYDRKMMNDPNTNFDNLPELPDIKLDEHQFAIIEQMVKERRTFELEFDIRNHFKLGPVKYHNVVASIKGSKYPDEYVIISGHLDAFDVATGGIDCGTGIGPMMEAARMIAKSGAKPKRTILFIGFAGEEFGLLGAQAWVKAHKDKLPKIAN
;
A
#
# COMPACT_ATOMS: atom_id res chain seq x y z
N PRO A 1 10.75 -18.80 -0.40
CA PRO A 1 11.11 -19.01 1.02
C PRO A 1 11.05 -17.70 1.83
N TYR A 2 11.66 -16.60 1.33
CA TYR A 2 11.69 -15.33 2.08
C TYR A 2 10.33 -14.66 2.34
N LYS A 3 9.29 -15.00 1.60
CA LYS A 3 7.94 -14.43 1.78
C LYS A 3 7.15 -15.09 2.93
N GLU A 4 7.54 -16.30 3.30
CA GLU A 4 6.86 -17.09 4.34
C GLU A 4 7.58 -16.99 5.70
N PHE A 5 8.83 -16.56 5.69
CA PHE A 5 9.68 -16.49 6.87
C PHE A 5 9.10 -15.65 8.03
N PRO A 6 8.52 -14.45 7.77
CA PRO A 6 7.96 -13.65 8.85
C PRO A 6 6.79 -14.33 9.58
N GLY A 7 5.90 -14.99 8.84
CA GLY A 7 4.74 -15.68 9.43
C GLY A 7 5.16 -16.90 10.28
N LEU A 8 6.18 -17.61 9.83
CA LEU A 8 6.76 -18.75 10.59
C LEU A 8 7.39 -18.26 11.89
N TYR A 9 8.16 -17.20 11.83
CA TYR A 9 8.82 -16.59 12.98
C TYR A 9 7.81 -16.08 14.01
N TYR A 10 6.75 -15.41 13.54
CA TYR A 10 5.66 -14.96 14.40
C TYR A 10 5.00 -16.12 15.14
N LYS A 11 4.70 -17.21 14.43
CA LYS A 11 4.10 -18.41 15.01
C LYS A 11 4.98 -19.03 16.09
N GLU A 12 6.26 -19.24 15.78
CA GLU A 12 7.22 -19.82 16.73
C GLU A 12 7.37 -18.98 18.00
N MET A 13 7.38 -17.65 17.85
CA MET A 13 7.46 -16.75 19.02
C MET A 13 6.18 -16.77 19.85
N CYS A 14 5.01 -16.86 19.22
CA CYS A 14 3.74 -17.03 19.93
C CYS A 14 3.71 -18.35 20.70
N GLU A 15 4.14 -19.44 20.08
CA GLU A 15 4.23 -20.76 20.71
C GLU A 15 5.24 -20.78 21.86
N ALA A 16 6.28 -19.96 21.78
CA ALA A 16 7.26 -19.77 22.85
C ALA A 16 6.77 -18.87 23.99
N GLY A 17 5.54 -18.33 23.90
CA GLY A 17 4.92 -17.54 24.95
C GLY A 17 5.23 -16.04 24.87
N ALA A 18 5.54 -15.50 23.71
CA ALA A 18 5.68 -14.07 23.52
C ALA A 18 4.36 -13.35 23.84
N LEU A 19 4.44 -12.25 24.57
CA LEU A 19 3.28 -11.43 24.93
C LEU A 19 2.99 -10.32 23.90
N GLY A 20 3.92 -10.09 22.99
CA GLY A 20 3.84 -9.07 21.95
C GLY A 20 5.17 -8.85 21.30
N PHE A 21 5.22 -7.93 20.36
CA PHE A 21 6.40 -7.61 19.56
C PHE A 21 6.69 -6.12 19.57
N ILE A 22 7.95 -5.77 19.67
CA ILE A 22 8.43 -4.41 19.53
C ILE A 22 9.49 -4.38 18.43
N GLN A 23 9.28 -3.54 17.43
CA GLN A 23 10.15 -3.41 16.27
C GLN A 23 10.69 -1.98 16.15
N SER A 24 11.87 -1.84 15.54
CA SER A 24 12.36 -0.55 15.08
C SER A 24 11.59 -0.10 13.82
N SER A 25 11.39 1.20 13.67
CA SER A 25 10.82 1.81 12.47
C SER A 25 11.65 1.57 11.21
N THR A 26 12.95 1.25 11.36
CA THR A 26 13.82 0.88 10.26
C THR A 26 13.54 -0.51 9.68
N VAL A 27 12.82 -1.35 10.43
CA VAL A 27 12.41 -2.67 9.96
C VAL A 27 11.14 -2.52 9.11
N PRO A 28 11.06 -3.16 7.93
CA PRO A 28 9.85 -3.12 7.13
C PRO A 28 8.63 -3.57 7.93
N ILE A 29 7.54 -2.83 7.82
CA ILE A 29 6.27 -3.07 8.54
C ILE A 29 5.78 -4.52 8.49
N ARG A 30 6.17 -5.26 7.46
CA ARG A 30 5.65 -6.58 7.12
C ARG A 30 6.56 -7.72 7.57
N ALA A 31 7.42 -7.46 8.55
CA ALA A 31 8.44 -8.43 8.94
C ALA A 31 7.89 -9.61 9.74
N LEU A 32 6.83 -9.43 10.53
CA LEU A 32 6.42 -10.41 11.52
C LEU A 32 5.13 -11.20 11.22
N TYR A 33 4.27 -10.77 10.31
CA TYR A 33 3.04 -11.50 10.04
C TYR A 33 2.78 -11.74 8.54
N ASP A 34 1.97 -12.73 8.25
CA ASP A 34 1.66 -13.13 6.87
C ASP A 34 0.81 -12.05 6.16
N ARG A 35 1.34 -11.51 5.06
CA ARG A 35 0.66 -10.57 4.19
C ARG A 35 -0.68 -11.08 3.63
N LYS A 36 -0.88 -12.36 3.58
CA LYS A 36 -2.15 -12.95 3.10
C LYS A 36 -3.32 -12.46 3.94
N MET A 37 -3.12 -12.24 5.23
CA MET A 37 -4.18 -11.79 6.12
C MET A 37 -4.71 -10.39 5.78
N MET A 38 -3.89 -9.49 5.22
CA MET A 38 -4.32 -8.12 4.90
C MET A 38 -5.36 -8.06 3.77
N ASN A 39 -5.35 -9.02 2.87
CA ASN A 39 -6.24 -9.08 1.71
C ASN A 39 -7.02 -10.40 1.64
N ASP A 40 -7.03 -11.18 2.71
CA ASP A 40 -7.78 -12.42 2.76
C ASP A 40 -9.27 -12.10 2.97
N PRO A 41 -10.15 -12.47 2.03
CA PRO A 41 -11.59 -12.27 2.18
C PRO A 41 -12.20 -13.05 3.35
N ASN A 42 -11.48 -14.03 3.91
CA ASN A 42 -11.91 -14.79 5.08
C ASN A 42 -11.47 -14.14 6.40
N THR A 43 -10.74 -13.01 6.37
CA THR A 43 -10.37 -12.29 7.58
C THR A 43 -11.63 -11.83 8.33
N ASN A 44 -11.71 -12.18 9.58
CA ASN A 44 -12.79 -11.81 10.50
C ASN A 44 -12.21 -11.54 11.90
N PHE A 45 -13.06 -11.13 12.83
CA PHE A 45 -12.58 -10.77 14.19
C PHE A 45 -11.96 -11.95 14.95
N ASP A 46 -12.36 -13.19 14.63
CA ASP A 46 -11.89 -14.38 15.33
C ASP A 46 -10.50 -14.84 14.87
N ASN A 47 -10.02 -14.36 13.71
CA ASN A 47 -8.73 -14.74 13.13
C ASN A 47 -7.75 -13.57 12.96
N LEU A 48 -8.03 -12.43 13.59
CA LEU A 48 -7.06 -11.34 13.66
C LEU A 48 -5.88 -11.71 14.58
N PRO A 49 -4.68 -11.14 14.33
CA PRO A 49 -3.57 -11.29 15.25
C PRO A 49 -3.95 -10.76 16.64
N GLU A 50 -3.75 -11.56 17.67
CA GLU A 50 -4.14 -11.23 19.04
C GLU A 50 -3.04 -10.49 19.80
N LEU A 51 -1.77 -10.72 19.41
CA LEU A 51 -0.65 -10.12 20.12
C LEU A 51 -0.35 -8.71 19.61
N PRO A 52 -0.06 -7.77 20.51
CA PRO A 52 0.36 -6.44 20.11
C PRO A 52 1.68 -6.49 19.33
N ASP A 53 1.73 -5.77 18.22
CA ASP A 53 2.90 -5.56 17.39
C ASP A 53 3.10 -4.04 17.24
N ILE A 54 4.18 -3.51 17.85
CA ILE A 54 4.40 -2.08 17.99
C ILE A 54 5.70 -1.71 17.29
N LYS A 55 5.63 -0.65 16.49
CA LYS A 55 6.82 0.01 15.95
C LYS A 55 7.17 1.25 16.75
N LEU A 56 8.41 1.30 17.19
CA LEU A 56 9.00 2.48 17.79
C LEU A 56 9.94 3.17 16.81
N ASP A 57 10.10 4.48 16.96
CA ASP A 57 11.19 5.17 16.26
C ASP A 57 12.55 4.60 16.69
N GLU A 58 13.56 4.82 15.86
CA GLU A 58 14.87 4.23 16.07
C GLU A 58 15.54 4.67 17.38
N HIS A 59 15.27 5.88 17.87
CA HIS A 59 15.87 6.38 19.13
C HIS A 59 15.22 5.69 20.34
N GLN A 60 13.88 5.57 20.35
CA GLN A 60 13.16 4.88 21.42
C GLN A 60 13.53 3.39 21.43
N PHE A 61 13.62 2.77 20.25
CA PHE A 61 14.02 1.37 20.14
C PHE A 61 15.44 1.14 20.66
N ALA A 62 16.39 2.04 20.34
CA ALA A 62 17.78 1.95 20.81
C ALA A 62 17.90 1.99 22.33
N ILE A 63 17.03 2.75 23.02
CA ILE A 63 17.00 2.78 24.49
C ILE A 63 16.62 1.39 25.03
N ILE A 64 15.59 0.78 24.50
CA ILE A 64 15.14 -0.57 24.90
C ILE A 64 16.24 -1.59 24.59
N GLU A 65 16.82 -1.54 23.41
CA GLU A 65 17.89 -2.44 23.00
C GLU A 65 19.10 -2.34 23.94
N GLN A 66 19.46 -1.14 24.35
CA GLN A 66 20.55 -0.93 25.31
C GLN A 66 20.21 -1.52 26.69
N MET A 67 18.98 -1.32 27.19
CA MET A 67 18.55 -1.90 28.46
C MET A 67 18.59 -3.43 28.43
N VAL A 68 18.19 -4.05 27.32
CA VAL A 68 18.27 -5.50 27.12
C VAL A 68 19.72 -5.98 27.11
N LYS A 69 20.62 -5.29 26.40
CA LYS A 69 22.06 -5.61 26.37
C LYS A 69 22.70 -5.53 27.76
N GLU A 70 22.30 -4.57 28.54
CA GLU A 70 22.76 -4.36 29.93
C GLU A 70 22.07 -5.29 30.94
N ARG A 71 21.14 -6.13 30.48
CA ARG A 71 20.32 -7.03 31.34
C ARG A 71 19.58 -6.29 32.46
N ARG A 72 19.15 -5.06 32.18
CA ARG A 72 18.36 -4.26 33.11
C ARG A 72 16.91 -4.74 33.10
N THR A 73 16.30 -4.75 34.27
CA THR A 73 14.86 -4.91 34.40
C THR A 73 14.17 -3.59 34.08
N PHE A 74 13.14 -3.63 33.24
CA PHE A 74 12.32 -2.47 32.90
C PHE A 74 10.89 -2.91 32.65
N GLU A 75 9.97 -1.99 32.77
CA GLU A 75 8.55 -2.17 32.47
C GLU A 75 8.19 -1.26 31.29
N LEU A 76 7.27 -1.71 30.45
CA LEU A 76 6.71 -0.95 29.35
C LEU A 76 5.20 -0.86 29.54
N GLU A 77 4.67 0.34 29.41
CA GLU A 77 3.23 0.58 29.40
C GLU A 77 2.77 0.91 27.98
N PHE A 78 1.71 0.24 27.52
CA PHE A 78 1.12 0.47 26.22
C PHE A 78 -0.34 0.82 26.34
N ASP A 79 -0.78 1.81 25.56
CA ASP A 79 -2.18 2.16 25.38
C ASP A 79 -2.50 2.09 23.87
N ILE A 80 -3.02 0.93 23.44
CA ILE A 80 -3.35 0.66 22.04
C ILE A 80 -4.87 0.63 21.90
N ARG A 81 -5.42 1.61 21.19
CA ARG A 81 -6.88 1.78 21.02
C ARG A 81 -7.25 1.70 19.55
N ASN A 82 -6.92 0.59 18.91
CA ASN A 82 -7.28 0.36 17.51
C ASN A 82 -8.77 -0.02 17.41
N HIS A 83 -9.44 0.55 16.41
CA HIS A 83 -10.80 0.21 16.06
C HIS A 83 -10.81 -0.46 14.68
N PHE A 84 -11.34 -1.67 14.63
CA PHE A 84 -11.46 -2.43 13.41
C PHE A 84 -12.89 -2.40 12.89
N LYS A 85 -13.04 -2.12 11.61
CA LYS A 85 -14.29 -2.28 10.89
C LYS A 85 -14.04 -3.20 9.71
N LEU A 86 -14.65 -4.37 9.73
CA LEU A 86 -14.55 -5.29 8.59
C LEU A 86 -15.36 -4.76 7.41
N GLY A 87 -14.77 -4.90 6.22
CA GLY A 87 -15.32 -4.41 4.95
C GLY A 87 -16.48 -5.21 4.41
N PRO A 88 -16.86 -5.01 3.15
CA PRO A 88 -16.06 -4.36 2.10
C PRO A 88 -16.05 -2.83 2.17
N VAL A 89 -14.91 -2.23 1.91
CA VAL A 89 -14.77 -0.77 1.76
C VAL A 89 -14.71 -0.44 0.27
N LYS A 90 -15.59 0.47 -0.19
CA LYS A 90 -15.60 0.93 -1.57
C LYS A 90 -14.53 2.01 -1.77
N TYR A 91 -13.76 1.87 -2.82
CA TYR A 91 -12.80 2.88 -3.29
C TYR A 91 -12.91 3.01 -4.82
N HIS A 92 -12.40 4.09 -5.37
CA HIS A 92 -12.57 4.41 -6.78
C HIS A 92 -11.26 4.86 -7.42
N ASN A 93 -10.95 4.30 -8.58
CA ASN A 93 -9.95 4.88 -9.47
C ASN A 93 -10.51 6.13 -10.13
N VAL A 94 -9.67 7.11 -10.37
CA VAL A 94 -10.01 8.30 -11.16
C VAL A 94 -9.44 8.16 -12.56
N VAL A 95 -10.29 8.23 -13.58
CA VAL A 95 -9.88 8.08 -14.97
C VAL A 95 -10.28 9.31 -15.77
N ALA A 96 -9.31 9.93 -16.41
CA ALA A 96 -9.52 10.98 -17.39
C ALA A 96 -8.96 10.56 -18.76
N SER A 97 -9.47 11.14 -19.85
CA SER A 97 -8.99 10.80 -21.18
C SER A 97 -8.94 12.01 -22.11
N ILE A 98 -7.99 11.97 -23.03
CA ILE A 98 -7.96 12.82 -24.20
C ILE A 98 -8.09 11.91 -25.43
N LYS A 99 -9.20 12.03 -26.15
CA LYS A 99 -9.54 11.14 -27.27
C LYS A 99 -8.54 11.28 -28.42
N GLY A 100 -8.12 10.14 -28.95
CA GLY A 100 -7.27 10.08 -30.13
C GLY A 100 -7.94 10.54 -31.40
N SER A 101 -7.18 11.26 -32.25
CA SER A 101 -7.68 11.81 -33.52
C SER A 101 -7.59 10.82 -34.70
N LYS A 102 -6.68 9.86 -34.64
CA LYS A 102 -6.45 8.91 -35.74
C LYS A 102 -6.71 7.46 -35.32
N TYR A 103 -6.31 7.10 -34.09
CA TYR A 103 -6.46 5.76 -33.54
C TYR A 103 -7.15 5.86 -32.18
N PRO A 104 -8.47 6.20 -32.15
CA PRO A 104 -9.18 6.45 -30.89
C PRO A 104 -9.33 5.22 -30.00
N ASP A 105 -9.22 4.04 -30.55
CA ASP A 105 -9.31 2.75 -29.85
C ASP A 105 -7.94 2.16 -29.47
N GLU A 106 -6.85 2.87 -29.72
CA GLU A 106 -5.53 2.57 -29.21
C GLU A 106 -5.19 3.53 -28.08
N TYR A 107 -4.52 3.05 -27.03
CA TYR A 107 -4.34 3.75 -25.78
C TYR A 107 -2.88 3.97 -25.44
N VAL A 108 -2.60 5.14 -24.88
CA VAL A 108 -1.39 5.40 -24.10
C VAL A 108 -1.86 5.68 -22.67
N ILE A 109 -1.29 4.98 -21.70
CA ILE A 109 -1.67 5.12 -20.30
C ILE A 109 -0.57 5.86 -19.54
N ILE A 110 -0.97 6.90 -18.80
CA ILE A 110 -0.13 7.60 -17.82
C ILE A 110 -0.84 7.44 -16.48
N SER A 111 -0.15 6.88 -15.50
CA SER A 111 -0.78 6.54 -14.23
C SER A 111 0.12 6.77 -13.02
N GLY A 112 -0.50 6.86 -11.88
CA GLY A 112 0.09 6.85 -10.54
C GLY A 112 -0.99 6.40 -9.56
N HIS A 113 -0.67 6.34 -8.27
CA HIS A 113 -1.68 6.02 -7.27
C HIS A 113 -2.04 7.22 -6.40
N LEU A 114 -3.28 7.23 -5.90
CA LEU A 114 -3.88 8.35 -5.17
C LEU A 114 -3.76 8.20 -3.67
N ASP A 115 -3.65 6.99 -3.19
CA ASP A 115 -3.51 6.68 -1.78
C ASP A 115 -2.07 6.82 -1.31
N ALA A 116 -1.90 7.00 -0.04
CA ALA A 116 -0.64 7.00 0.67
C ALA A 116 -0.70 5.99 1.80
N PHE A 117 0.46 5.51 2.22
CA PHE A 117 0.55 4.53 3.28
C PHE A 117 0.20 5.13 4.63
N ASP A 118 -0.81 4.55 5.29
CA ASP A 118 -1.29 4.85 6.64
C ASP A 118 -1.39 6.36 6.93
N VAL A 119 -0.57 6.88 7.84
CA VAL A 119 -0.54 8.32 8.23
C VAL A 119 0.47 9.14 7.43
N ALA A 120 1.09 8.56 6.41
CA ALA A 120 2.02 9.27 5.54
C ALA A 120 1.30 10.36 4.73
N THR A 121 2.01 11.45 4.45
CA THR A 121 1.46 12.56 3.65
C THR A 121 1.38 12.27 2.15
N GLY A 122 2.03 11.18 1.70
CA GLY A 122 2.06 10.79 0.29
C GLY A 122 2.83 11.75 -0.62
N GLY A 123 3.66 12.64 -0.06
CA GLY A 123 4.35 13.66 -0.85
C GLY A 123 5.30 13.07 -1.89
N ILE A 124 6.04 12.04 -1.54
CA ILE A 124 6.90 11.29 -2.45
C ILE A 124 6.13 10.16 -3.09
N ASP A 125 5.58 9.28 -2.29
CA ASP A 125 4.84 8.09 -2.71
C ASP A 125 3.33 8.27 -2.46
N CYS A 126 2.49 8.61 -3.47
CA CYS A 126 2.94 8.82 -4.87
C CYS A 126 2.66 10.25 -5.39
N GLY A 127 2.76 11.27 -4.54
CA GLY A 127 2.55 12.67 -4.94
C GLY A 127 3.46 13.10 -6.10
N THR A 128 4.71 12.59 -6.13
CA THR A 128 5.65 12.83 -7.24
C THR A 128 5.26 12.11 -8.54
N GLY A 129 4.37 11.15 -8.50
CA GLY A 129 3.79 10.50 -9.67
C GLY A 129 2.50 11.18 -10.14
N ILE A 130 1.59 11.41 -9.22
CA ILE A 130 0.26 11.99 -9.51
C ILE A 130 0.36 13.47 -9.94
N GLY A 131 1.19 14.27 -9.28
CA GLY A 131 1.36 15.69 -9.63
C GLY A 131 1.79 15.89 -11.09
N PRO A 132 2.90 15.31 -11.55
CA PRO A 132 3.30 15.38 -12.95
C PRO A 132 2.29 14.80 -13.93
N MET A 133 1.59 13.71 -13.57
CA MET A 133 0.53 13.16 -14.41
C MET A 133 -0.61 14.16 -14.62
N MET A 134 -1.08 14.79 -13.55
CA MET A 134 -2.14 15.82 -13.62
C MET A 134 -1.69 17.02 -14.43
N GLU A 135 -0.46 17.48 -14.24
CA GLU A 135 0.08 18.61 -14.99
C GLU A 135 0.26 18.27 -16.49
N ALA A 136 0.72 17.08 -16.81
CA ALA A 136 0.79 16.60 -18.19
C ALA A 136 -0.60 16.59 -18.84
N ALA A 137 -1.61 16.09 -18.14
CA ALA A 137 -2.99 16.10 -18.62
C ALA A 137 -3.47 17.54 -18.90
N ARG A 138 -3.22 18.45 -17.95
CA ARG A 138 -3.57 19.87 -18.07
C ARG A 138 -2.86 20.53 -19.26
N MET A 139 -1.56 20.32 -19.41
CA MET A 139 -0.76 20.91 -20.47
C MET A 139 -1.22 20.42 -21.85
N ILE A 140 -1.42 19.12 -22.02
CA ILE A 140 -1.89 18.55 -23.30
C ILE A 140 -3.28 19.09 -23.64
N ALA A 141 -4.20 19.11 -22.67
CA ALA A 141 -5.55 19.65 -22.89
C ALA A 141 -5.54 21.14 -23.27
N LYS A 142 -4.73 21.97 -22.59
CA LYS A 142 -4.62 23.40 -22.87
C LYS A 142 -3.89 23.73 -24.17
N SER A 143 -2.95 22.89 -24.61
CA SER A 143 -2.20 23.11 -25.85
C SER A 143 -3.07 23.01 -27.10
N GLY A 144 -4.28 22.47 -27.02
CA GLY A 144 -5.11 22.14 -28.17
C GLY A 144 -4.56 20.99 -29.02
N ALA A 145 -3.51 20.31 -28.57
CA ALA A 145 -2.92 19.15 -29.26
C ALA A 145 -3.97 18.04 -29.46
N LYS A 146 -3.93 17.45 -30.65
CA LYS A 146 -4.77 16.31 -31.01
C LYS A 146 -3.91 15.06 -31.07
N PRO A 147 -3.77 14.30 -29.97
CA PRO A 147 -2.97 13.09 -29.97
C PRO A 147 -3.51 12.10 -31.01
N LYS A 148 -2.63 11.30 -31.60
CA LYS A 148 -3.09 10.27 -32.55
C LYS A 148 -3.86 9.14 -31.87
N ARG A 149 -3.39 8.72 -30.70
CA ARG A 149 -4.02 7.71 -29.84
C ARG A 149 -4.73 8.36 -28.66
N THR A 150 -5.68 7.66 -28.11
CA THR A 150 -6.32 8.10 -26.86
C THR A 150 -5.33 8.01 -25.70
N ILE A 151 -5.19 9.11 -24.95
CA ILE A 151 -4.39 9.11 -23.72
C ILE A 151 -5.34 8.92 -22.55
N LEU A 152 -5.06 7.91 -21.71
CA LEU A 152 -5.73 7.70 -20.44
C LEU A 152 -4.82 8.16 -19.31
N PHE A 153 -5.36 8.97 -18.42
CA PHE A 153 -4.72 9.37 -17.17
C PHE A 153 -5.45 8.66 -16.05
N ILE A 154 -4.76 7.80 -15.32
CA ILE A 154 -5.40 6.94 -14.32
C ILE A 154 -4.75 7.14 -12.97
N GLY A 155 -5.51 7.67 -12.00
CA GLY A 155 -5.16 7.65 -10.59
C GLY A 155 -5.72 6.38 -9.95
N PHE A 156 -4.86 5.44 -9.61
CA PHE A 156 -5.26 4.19 -8.97
C PHE A 156 -5.45 4.39 -7.46
N ALA A 157 -6.41 3.70 -6.89
CA ALA A 157 -6.63 3.66 -5.44
C ALA A 157 -6.24 2.30 -4.86
N GLY A 158 -5.83 2.28 -3.59
CA GLY A 158 -5.46 1.05 -2.89
C GLY A 158 -4.20 0.40 -3.42
N GLU A 159 -3.23 1.17 -3.87
CA GLU A 159 -1.93 0.68 -4.32
C GLU A 159 -1.15 0.11 -3.15
N GLU A 160 -1.10 0.84 -2.06
CA GLU A 160 -0.35 0.52 -0.84
C GLU A 160 -0.81 -0.80 -0.18
N PHE A 161 -2.03 -1.21 -0.45
CA PHE A 161 -2.60 -2.48 -0.01
C PHE A 161 -2.45 -3.63 -1.01
N GLY A 162 -1.65 -3.46 -2.04
CA GLY A 162 -1.33 -4.52 -3.02
C GLY A 162 -1.92 -4.28 -4.40
N LEU A 163 -1.85 -3.05 -4.92
CA LEU A 163 -2.24 -2.68 -6.29
C LEU A 163 -3.73 -2.91 -6.59
N LEU A 164 -4.60 -2.83 -5.58
CA LEU A 164 -6.00 -3.27 -5.70
C LEU A 164 -6.74 -2.57 -6.83
N GLY A 165 -6.58 -1.24 -6.95
CA GLY A 165 -7.22 -0.45 -8.00
C GLY A 165 -6.71 -0.78 -9.39
N ALA A 166 -5.41 -0.99 -9.55
CA ALA A 166 -4.81 -1.38 -10.82
C ALA A 166 -5.26 -2.79 -11.24
N GLN A 167 -5.27 -3.75 -10.32
CA GLN A 167 -5.76 -5.10 -10.59
C GLN A 167 -7.23 -5.10 -11.00
N ALA A 168 -8.07 -4.31 -10.30
CA ALA A 168 -9.49 -4.18 -10.64
C ALA A 168 -9.68 -3.57 -12.03
N TRP A 169 -8.89 -2.54 -12.37
CA TRP A 169 -8.95 -1.90 -13.68
C TRP A 169 -8.56 -2.86 -14.80
N VAL A 170 -7.44 -3.58 -14.64
CA VAL A 170 -6.97 -4.60 -15.59
C VAL A 170 -8.03 -5.68 -15.79
N LYS A 171 -8.62 -6.18 -14.71
CA LYS A 171 -9.70 -7.18 -14.77
C LYS A 171 -10.92 -6.70 -15.54
N ALA A 172 -11.31 -5.44 -15.36
CA ALA A 172 -12.49 -4.84 -15.99
C ALA A 172 -12.26 -4.43 -17.46
N HIS A 173 -10.99 -4.28 -17.90
CA HIS A 173 -10.65 -3.76 -19.23
C HIS A 173 -9.72 -4.69 -20.02
N LYS A 174 -9.90 -5.98 -19.89
CA LYS A 174 -9.11 -7.00 -20.62
C LYS A 174 -9.13 -6.81 -22.13
N ASP A 175 -10.25 -6.31 -22.67
CA ASP A 175 -10.43 -5.97 -24.07
C ASP A 175 -9.53 -4.82 -24.56
N LYS A 176 -9.10 -3.97 -23.66
CA LYS A 176 -8.22 -2.83 -23.98
C LYS A 176 -6.73 -3.18 -23.91
N LEU A 177 -6.35 -4.21 -23.16
CA LEU A 177 -4.94 -4.52 -22.93
C LEU A 177 -4.13 -4.72 -24.24
N PRO A 178 -4.64 -5.43 -25.28
CA PRO A 178 -3.93 -5.58 -26.54
C PRO A 178 -3.79 -4.28 -27.35
N LYS A 179 -4.52 -3.24 -26.98
CA LYS A 179 -4.55 -1.94 -27.67
C LYS A 179 -3.73 -0.86 -26.95
N ILE A 180 -3.05 -1.21 -25.88
CA ILE A 180 -2.16 -0.31 -25.16
C ILE A 180 -0.80 -0.28 -25.87
N ALA A 181 -0.33 0.93 -26.18
CA ALA A 181 0.85 1.16 -27.01
C ALA A 181 2.12 1.53 -26.24
N ASN A 182 2.07 1.58 -24.88
CA ASN A 182 3.23 1.88 -24.01
C ASN A 182 3.48 0.82 -22.97
#